data_33f2a2e8194156ec36dff0585ce1ff7e
#
_entry.id   33f2a2e8194156ec36dff0585ce1ff7e
#
_cell.length_a   1.000
_cell.length_b   1.000
_cell.length_c   1.000
_cell.angle_alpha   90.00
_cell.angle_beta   90.00
_cell.angle_gamma   90.00
#
_symmetry.space_group_name_H-M   'P 1'
#
loop_
_entity.id
_entity.type
_entity.pdbx_description
1 polymer ?
#
loop_
_entity_poly.entity_id
_entity_poly.type
_entity_poly.pdbx_seq_one_letter_code
_entity_poly.pdbx_strand_id
1 'polypeptide(L)'
;MLKILVKKQLGDIFRSYTYDAKKNRARSKEATIGFTVLFVVLMVGVLGGLFTLLSLAMCESMAQVGMSWLYFTIMTLLAAFLGIFGSVFNTYSTLYMAKDNDLLLSLPIPVRTIMAARLVSVYLMGLMYSAVVLLPAIIVYWVVVGITVSVVVGCMIQLLLLSVFVLTLSCALGWVVAKISQKLKNKSFITVLVSLVFIGAYYFFYAKAQSLLTELLANAAYYGASIRSMAYPLYLVGRVAMGNGSAIAIVSAAVLGLFALVWYLIARSFLKLATSTGAVAKVEYREKAARPQSIDRALLGRELSRFTASANYMLNCGMGILGLVIGAAALVWKGGSLLPMLEPVFADRPGALSVLLCAALCTLVGMNDMAAPSVSLEGKSLWLAQSLPVTSWQVLRAKLRMHLLLTAVPAALCGICVAAVSPAGAAQTVLALVVAALFTVLSALLCLFLGLKMPNLHWISEITPIKQGGAVALALLSGVVYAALLAAGFFLIGWRIGYMAFMAAFAVVTLAACVLLLRWLKTKGCTVFANL
;
A
#
# COMPACT_ATOMS: atom_id res chain seq x y z
N MET A 1 5.24 25.34 26.88
CA MET A 1 5.68 25.02 25.50
C MET A 1 5.43 23.55 25.13
N LEU A 2 5.99 22.54 25.82
CA LEU A 2 5.78 21.12 25.48
C LEU A 2 4.29 20.74 25.36
N LYS A 3 3.44 21.11 26.32
CA LYS A 3 1.99 20.84 26.31
C LYS A 3 1.29 21.37 25.05
N ILE A 4 1.68 22.54 24.56
CA ILE A 4 1.10 23.17 23.37
C ILE A 4 1.52 22.38 22.12
N LEU A 5 2.81 22.02 22.01
CA LEU A 5 3.33 21.25 20.90
C LEU A 5 2.72 19.82 20.86
N VAL A 6 2.58 19.18 22.00
CA VAL A 6 1.92 17.86 22.11
C VAL A 6 0.46 17.97 21.67
N LYS A 7 -0.29 18.99 22.14
CA LYS A 7 -1.69 19.22 21.71
C LYS A 7 -1.79 19.44 20.21
N LYS A 8 -0.85 20.20 19.60
CA LYS A 8 -0.77 20.37 18.16
C LYS A 8 -0.53 19.04 17.45
N GLN A 9 0.45 18.25 17.87
CA GLN A 9 0.78 16.94 17.28
C GLN A 9 -0.40 15.96 17.36
N LEU A 10 -1.11 15.93 18.48
CA LEU A 10 -2.34 15.14 18.62
C LEU A 10 -3.43 15.62 17.65
N GLY A 11 -3.61 16.94 17.52
CA GLY A 11 -4.52 17.51 16.54
C GLY A 11 -4.17 17.12 15.11
N ASP A 12 -2.90 17.05 14.76
CA ASP A 12 -2.43 16.66 13.43
C ASP A 12 -2.69 15.17 13.12
N ILE A 13 -2.57 14.26 14.11
CA ILE A 13 -2.93 12.84 13.98
C ILE A 13 -4.41 12.69 13.61
N PHE A 14 -5.29 13.39 14.35
CA PHE A 14 -6.74 13.28 14.16
C PHE A 14 -7.30 14.23 13.09
N ARG A 15 -6.45 15.03 12.44
CA ARG A 15 -6.87 16.02 11.43
C ARG A 15 -7.59 15.40 10.25
N SER A 16 -7.20 14.18 9.85
CA SER A 16 -7.86 13.44 8.76
C SER A 16 -9.33 13.12 9.06
N TYR A 17 -9.72 13.02 10.32
CA TYR A 17 -11.09 12.77 10.76
C TYR A 17 -11.90 14.06 10.93
N THR A 18 -11.25 15.13 11.38
CA THR A 18 -11.90 16.40 11.72
C THR A 18 -11.93 17.40 10.57
N TYR A 19 -11.10 17.23 9.55
CA TYR A 19 -10.92 18.21 8.47
C TYR A 19 -11.13 17.57 7.09
N ASP A 20 -11.94 18.23 6.25
CA ASP A 20 -12.14 17.84 4.86
C ASP A 20 -11.15 18.60 3.96
N ALA A 21 -10.09 17.92 3.54
CA ALA A 21 -9.07 18.51 2.67
C ALA A 21 -9.62 18.90 1.28
N LYS A 22 -10.70 18.25 0.80
CA LYS A 22 -11.31 18.56 -0.50
C LYS A 22 -12.07 19.89 -0.45
N LYS A 23 -12.79 20.13 0.64
CA LYS A 23 -13.60 21.34 0.84
C LYS A 23 -12.86 22.43 1.58
N ASN A 24 -11.60 22.18 1.99
CA ASN A 24 -10.75 23.08 2.78
C ASN A 24 -11.47 23.66 4.02
N ARG A 25 -12.28 22.84 4.70
CA ARG A 25 -13.06 23.23 5.88
C ARG A 25 -13.11 22.11 6.92
N ALA A 26 -13.41 22.48 8.16
CA ALA A 26 -13.70 21.50 9.20
C ALA A 26 -14.95 20.67 8.82
N ARG A 27 -14.93 19.38 9.10
CA ARG A 27 -16.08 18.49 8.91
C ARG A 27 -17.17 18.83 9.93
N SER A 28 -18.43 18.51 9.59
CA SER A 28 -19.51 18.57 10.57
C SER A 28 -19.24 17.59 11.73
N LYS A 29 -19.80 17.85 12.90
CA LYS A 29 -19.67 16.95 14.07
C LYS A 29 -20.14 15.54 13.73
N GLU A 30 -21.24 15.39 13.02
CA GLU A 30 -21.79 14.09 12.59
C GLU A 30 -20.84 13.32 11.66
N ALA A 31 -20.26 14.01 10.66
CA ALA A 31 -19.27 13.41 9.78
C ALA A 31 -17.99 13.00 10.54
N THR A 32 -17.54 13.81 11.47
CA THR A 32 -16.37 13.51 12.31
C THR A 32 -16.64 12.27 13.16
N ILE A 33 -17.80 12.18 13.81
CA ILE A 33 -18.21 11.01 14.59
C ILE A 33 -18.29 9.78 13.68
N GLY A 34 -18.94 9.88 12.51
CA GLY A 34 -19.08 8.79 11.55
C GLY A 34 -17.71 8.22 11.10
N PHE A 35 -16.76 9.09 10.74
CA PHE A 35 -15.39 8.64 10.38
C PHE A 35 -14.63 8.04 11.55
N THR A 36 -14.80 8.57 12.76
CA THR A 36 -14.15 8.03 13.96
C THR A 36 -14.72 6.66 14.31
N VAL A 37 -16.05 6.50 14.27
CA VAL A 37 -16.71 5.21 14.50
C VAL A 37 -16.26 4.19 13.45
N LEU A 38 -16.25 4.57 12.16
CA LEU A 38 -15.79 3.70 11.09
C LEU A 38 -14.34 3.23 11.33
N PHE A 39 -13.46 4.13 11.76
CA PHE A 39 -12.07 3.78 12.07
C PHE A 39 -11.99 2.80 13.25
N VAL A 40 -12.74 3.04 14.32
CA VAL A 40 -12.77 2.15 15.49
C VAL A 40 -13.31 0.77 15.10
N VAL A 41 -14.40 0.71 14.32
CA VAL A 41 -14.97 -0.57 13.83
C VAL A 41 -13.96 -1.33 12.97
N LEU A 42 -13.25 -0.66 12.07
CA LEU A 42 -12.23 -1.31 11.24
C LEU A 42 -11.02 -1.77 12.06
N MET A 43 -10.50 -0.94 12.95
CA MET A 43 -9.31 -1.27 13.74
C MET A 43 -9.61 -2.29 14.83
N VAL A 44 -10.65 -2.08 15.63
CA VAL A 44 -10.97 -2.95 16.76
C VAL A 44 -11.84 -4.14 16.31
N GLY A 45 -12.86 -3.89 15.47
CA GLY A 45 -13.78 -4.94 15.01
C GLY A 45 -13.11 -5.91 14.04
N VAL A 46 -12.51 -5.41 12.97
CA VAL A 46 -11.92 -6.29 11.94
C VAL A 46 -10.54 -6.79 12.36
N LEU A 47 -9.58 -5.88 12.60
CA LEU A 47 -8.22 -6.30 12.95
C LEU A 47 -8.16 -6.93 14.34
N GLY A 48 -8.74 -6.31 15.34
CA GLY A 48 -8.82 -6.88 16.70
C GLY A 48 -9.53 -8.23 16.70
N GLY A 49 -10.62 -8.39 15.92
CA GLY A 49 -11.34 -9.66 15.74
C GLY A 49 -10.47 -10.76 15.13
N LEU A 50 -9.68 -10.45 14.11
CA LEU A 50 -8.73 -11.43 13.51
C LEU A 50 -7.69 -11.92 14.53
N PHE A 51 -7.12 -11.00 15.33
CA PHE A 51 -6.16 -11.37 16.37
C PHE A 51 -6.81 -12.06 17.56
N THR A 52 -8.09 -11.78 17.86
CA THR A 52 -8.87 -12.55 18.84
C THR A 52 -9.05 -14.00 18.39
N LEU A 53 -9.43 -14.23 17.13
CA LEU A 53 -9.57 -15.59 16.59
C LEU A 53 -8.24 -16.34 16.62
N LEU A 54 -7.14 -15.68 16.22
CA LEU A 54 -5.80 -16.27 16.28
C LEU A 54 -5.42 -16.61 17.74
N SER A 55 -5.71 -15.71 18.68
CA SER A 55 -5.44 -15.91 20.10
C SER A 55 -6.22 -17.09 20.66
N LEU A 56 -7.50 -17.23 20.32
CA LEU A 56 -8.33 -18.36 20.74
C LEU A 56 -7.78 -19.69 20.20
N ALA A 57 -7.38 -19.72 18.94
CA ALA A 57 -6.82 -20.92 18.32
C ALA A 57 -5.53 -21.40 18.98
N MET A 58 -4.74 -20.50 19.56
CA MET A 58 -3.42 -20.82 20.13
C MET A 58 -3.42 -20.95 21.66
N CYS A 59 -4.26 -20.18 22.36
CA CYS A 59 -4.18 -19.99 23.80
C CYS A 59 -4.39 -21.30 24.57
N GLU A 60 -5.47 -22.01 24.29
CA GLU A 60 -5.84 -23.24 24.99
C GLU A 60 -4.80 -24.34 24.80
N SER A 61 -4.41 -24.62 23.56
CA SER A 61 -3.44 -25.65 23.22
C SER A 61 -2.07 -25.41 23.87
N MET A 62 -1.61 -24.16 23.91
CA MET A 62 -0.32 -23.82 24.51
C MET A 62 -0.39 -23.80 26.05
N ALA A 63 -1.51 -23.39 26.63
CA ALA A 63 -1.70 -23.37 28.07
C ALA A 63 -1.75 -24.81 28.66
N GLN A 64 -2.44 -25.75 28.00
CA GLN A 64 -2.52 -27.16 28.40
C GLN A 64 -1.15 -27.84 28.45
N VAL A 65 -0.24 -27.48 27.54
CA VAL A 65 1.14 -28.02 27.51
C VAL A 65 2.10 -27.25 28.45
N GLY A 66 1.60 -26.27 29.22
CA GLY A 66 2.43 -25.43 30.13
C GLY A 66 3.31 -24.41 29.40
N MET A 67 3.01 -24.11 28.11
CA MET A 67 3.78 -23.21 27.25
C MET A 67 3.12 -21.81 27.12
N SER A 68 2.41 -21.33 28.14
CA SER A 68 1.77 -20.02 28.15
C SER A 68 2.75 -18.86 27.84
N TRP A 69 4.01 -18.98 28.26
CA TRP A 69 5.05 -18.00 27.90
C TRP A 69 5.30 -17.94 26.40
N LEU A 70 5.22 -19.08 25.67
CA LEU A 70 5.42 -19.13 24.22
C LEU A 70 4.28 -18.43 23.49
N TYR A 71 3.04 -18.61 23.94
CA TYR A 71 1.88 -17.86 23.46
C TYR A 71 2.12 -16.34 23.54
N PHE A 72 2.50 -15.83 24.71
CA PHE A 72 2.79 -14.41 24.85
C PHE A 72 3.99 -13.95 24.04
N THR A 73 5.03 -14.78 23.88
CA THR A 73 6.16 -14.46 23.02
C THR A 73 5.71 -14.25 21.57
N ILE A 74 4.92 -15.18 21.00
CA ILE A 74 4.45 -15.12 19.63
C ILE A 74 3.55 -13.89 19.44
N MET A 75 2.57 -13.68 20.31
CA MET A 75 1.66 -12.55 20.21
C MET A 75 2.40 -11.21 20.38
N THR A 76 3.42 -11.15 21.23
CA THR A 76 4.27 -9.95 21.38
C THR A 76 5.12 -9.69 20.15
N LEU A 77 5.67 -10.71 19.50
CA LEU A 77 6.43 -10.57 18.25
C LEU A 77 5.52 -10.08 17.11
N LEU A 78 4.32 -10.62 16.99
CA LEU A 78 3.33 -10.14 16.01
C LEU A 78 2.94 -8.69 16.28
N ALA A 79 2.70 -8.34 17.53
CA ALA A 79 2.37 -6.97 17.93
C ALA A 79 3.55 -6.00 17.70
N ALA A 80 4.78 -6.42 17.97
CA ALA A 80 6.00 -5.66 17.67
C ALA A 80 6.13 -5.44 16.16
N PHE A 81 5.97 -6.49 15.37
CA PHE A 81 6.05 -6.42 13.91
C PHE A 81 5.02 -5.41 13.36
N LEU A 82 3.74 -5.58 13.70
CA LEU A 82 2.68 -4.68 13.23
C LEU A 82 2.89 -3.24 13.72
N GLY A 83 3.31 -3.06 14.99
CA GLY A 83 3.59 -1.76 15.57
C GLY A 83 4.75 -1.03 14.87
N ILE A 84 5.84 -1.72 14.61
CA ILE A 84 7.03 -1.16 13.95
C ILE A 84 6.70 -0.80 12.50
N PHE A 85 6.18 -1.74 11.72
CA PHE A 85 5.87 -1.52 10.31
C PHE A 85 4.76 -0.50 10.09
N GLY A 86 3.74 -0.49 10.96
CA GLY A 86 2.66 0.50 10.94
C GLY A 86 3.14 1.92 11.26
N SER A 87 4.19 2.08 12.07
CA SER A 87 4.64 3.38 12.55
C SER A 87 5.91 3.92 11.87
N VAL A 88 6.76 3.10 11.23
CA VAL A 88 8.06 3.52 10.65
C VAL A 88 7.92 4.67 9.64
N PHE A 89 7.00 4.56 8.69
CA PHE A 89 6.81 5.62 7.68
C PHE A 89 6.26 6.90 8.29
N ASN A 90 5.35 6.77 9.26
CA ASN A 90 4.85 7.91 10.01
C ASN A 90 5.97 8.56 10.84
N THR A 91 6.83 7.76 11.46
CA THR A 91 8.01 8.21 12.21
C THR A 91 8.95 9.02 11.33
N TYR A 92 9.30 8.50 10.15
CA TYR A 92 10.14 9.20 9.19
C TYR A 92 9.52 10.54 8.75
N SER A 93 8.23 10.55 8.39
CA SER A 93 7.55 11.77 7.95
C SER A 93 7.39 12.79 9.08
N THR A 94 7.07 12.34 10.29
CA THR A 94 6.83 13.21 11.45
C THR A 94 8.13 13.78 12.03
N LEU A 95 9.20 12.99 12.10
CA LEU A 95 10.46 13.45 12.68
C LEU A 95 11.29 14.27 11.70
N TYR A 96 11.40 13.84 10.43
CA TYR A 96 12.40 14.40 9.51
C TYR A 96 11.80 15.18 8.35
N MET A 97 10.61 14.81 7.85
CA MET A 97 9.97 15.43 6.68
C MET A 97 8.82 16.38 7.03
N ALA A 98 8.64 16.72 8.29
CA ALA A 98 7.55 17.58 8.71
C ALA A 98 7.68 18.97 8.09
N LYS A 99 6.63 19.44 7.43
CA LYS A 99 6.58 20.73 6.71
C LYS A 99 6.74 21.95 7.62
N ASP A 100 6.53 21.77 8.91
CA ASP A 100 6.67 22.80 9.93
C ASP A 100 8.07 22.88 10.57
N ASN A 101 9.05 22.09 10.04
CA ASN A 101 10.42 22.10 10.55
C ASN A 101 11.04 23.50 10.52
N ASP A 102 10.96 24.16 9.36
CA ASP A 102 11.57 25.48 9.18
C ASP A 102 10.94 26.52 10.13
N LEU A 103 9.61 26.47 10.30
CA LEU A 103 8.90 27.35 11.22
C LEU A 103 9.25 27.07 12.68
N LEU A 104 9.22 25.79 13.11
CA LEU A 104 9.47 25.46 14.52
C LEU A 104 10.95 25.65 14.91
N LEU A 105 11.87 25.42 13.99
CA LEU A 105 13.31 25.62 14.23
C LEU A 105 13.72 27.10 14.21
N SER A 106 12.92 27.99 13.59
CA SER A 106 13.15 29.43 13.64
C SER A 106 12.62 30.10 14.93
N LEU A 107 11.77 29.40 15.69
CA LEU A 107 11.26 29.89 16.97
C LEU A 107 12.28 29.63 18.10
N PRO A 108 12.29 30.42 19.18
CA PRO A 108 13.17 30.23 20.34
C PRO A 108 12.70 29.05 21.21
N ILE A 109 12.56 27.85 20.60
CA ILE A 109 12.13 26.63 21.25
C ILE A 109 13.28 25.64 21.25
N PRO A 110 13.67 25.06 22.40
CA PRO A 110 14.72 24.05 22.43
C PRO A 110 14.39 22.87 21.52
N VAL A 111 15.34 22.47 20.68
CA VAL A 111 15.19 21.35 19.71
C VAL A 111 14.73 20.06 20.41
N ARG A 112 15.22 19.81 21.63
CA ARG A 112 14.82 18.67 22.45
C ARG A 112 13.31 18.67 22.76
N THR A 113 12.70 19.83 22.96
CA THR A 113 11.26 19.97 23.24
C THR A 113 10.43 19.65 21.99
N ILE A 114 10.91 20.08 20.80
CA ILE A 114 10.27 19.76 19.51
C ILE A 114 10.33 18.25 19.27
N MET A 115 11.51 17.64 19.48
CA MET A 115 11.68 16.20 19.37
C MET A 115 10.77 15.43 20.33
N ALA A 116 10.74 15.81 21.61
CA ALA A 116 9.92 15.14 22.60
C ALA A 116 8.43 15.18 22.22
N ALA A 117 7.92 16.33 21.76
CA ALA A 117 6.54 16.46 21.30
C ALA A 117 6.23 15.54 20.12
N ARG A 118 7.15 15.40 19.16
CA ARG A 118 6.98 14.52 18.00
C ARG A 118 7.04 13.05 18.37
N LEU A 119 7.92 12.68 19.33
CA LEU A 119 7.99 11.31 19.82
C LEU A 119 6.71 10.85 20.52
N VAL A 120 5.98 11.74 21.19
CA VAL A 120 4.66 11.41 21.73
C VAL A 120 3.69 10.98 20.64
N SER A 121 3.72 11.66 19.48
CA SER A 121 2.91 11.28 18.32
C SER A 121 3.28 9.90 17.77
N VAL A 122 4.57 9.64 17.62
CA VAL A 122 5.09 8.34 17.15
C VAL A 122 4.74 7.22 18.13
N TYR A 123 4.90 7.49 19.45
CA TYR A 123 4.55 6.55 20.52
C TYR A 123 3.07 6.14 20.46
N LEU A 124 2.18 7.12 20.34
CA LEU A 124 0.74 6.83 20.29
C LEU A 124 0.34 6.02 19.06
N MET A 125 0.94 6.31 17.91
CA MET A 125 0.70 5.51 16.71
C MET A 125 1.24 4.09 16.85
N GLY A 126 2.46 3.92 17.35
CA GLY A 126 3.05 2.61 17.63
C GLY A 126 2.25 1.81 18.65
N LEU A 127 1.82 2.46 19.73
CA LEU A 127 0.95 1.86 20.75
C LEU A 127 -0.39 1.40 20.17
N MET A 128 -1.02 2.23 19.33
CA MET A 128 -2.30 1.89 18.70
C MET A 128 -2.19 0.62 17.85
N TYR A 129 -1.17 0.50 17.00
CA TYR A 129 -0.99 -0.69 16.16
C TYR A 129 -0.60 -1.94 16.96
N SER A 130 0.27 -1.81 17.96
CA SER A 130 0.67 -2.95 18.80
C SER A 130 -0.42 -3.40 19.76
N ALA A 131 -1.22 -2.46 20.29
CA ALA A 131 -2.33 -2.77 21.20
C ALA A 131 -3.45 -3.56 20.51
N VAL A 132 -3.73 -3.31 19.22
CA VAL A 132 -4.73 -4.06 18.45
C VAL A 132 -4.43 -5.57 18.42
N VAL A 133 -3.17 -5.96 18.56
CA VAL A 133 -2.75 -7.38 18.63
C VAL A 133 -2.67 -7.87 20.06
N LEU A 134 -1.98 -7.12 20.93
CA LEU A 134 -1.65 -7.61 22.28
C LEU A 134 -2.83 -7.54 23.25
N LEU A 135 -3.72 -6.55 23.15
CA LEU A 135 -4.90 -6.47 24.05
C LEU A 135 -5.87 -7.64 23.86
N PRO A 136 -6.28 -8.01 22.62
CA PRO A 136 -7.07 -9.23 22.44
C PRO A 136 -6.37 -10.47 22.98
N ALA A 137 -5.06 -10.62 22.79
CA ALA A 137 -4.31 -11.74 23.30
C ALA A 137 -4.33 -11.82 24.85
N ILE A 138 -4.19 -10.69 25.53
CA ILE A 138 -4.27 -10.60 26.98
C ILE A 138 -5.69 -10.98 27.46
N ILE A 139 -6.72 -10.41 26.83
CA ILE A 139 -8.12 -10.66 27.21
C ILE A 139 -8.47 -12.14 27.00
N VAL A 140 -8.11 -12.72 25.86
CA VAL A 140 -8.35 -14.15 25.59
C VAL A 140 -7.66 -15.03 26.63
N TYR A 141 -6.41 -14.73 26.99
CA TYR A 141 -5.69 -15.50 28.01
C TYR A 141 -6.40 -15.43 29.36
N TRP A 142 -6.88 -14.26 29.77
CA TRP A 142 -7.62 -14.09 31.04
C TRP A 142 -8.95 -14.85 31.05
N VAL A 143 -9.63 -14.95 29.90
CA VAL A 143 -10.90 -15.67 29.79
C VAL A 143 -10.69 -17.19 29.77
N VAL A 144 -9.68 -17.66 29.02
CA VAL A 144 -9.46 -19.11 28.79
C VAL A 144 -8.70 -19.77 29.92
N VAL A 145 -7.64 -19.13 30.42
CA VAL A 145 -6.73 -19.73 31.45
C VAL A 145 -7.06 -19.28 32.87
N GLY A 146 -7.59 -18.05 32.97
CA GLY A 146 -7.92 -17.45 34.26
C GLY A 146 -7.05 -16.25 34.62
N ILE A 147 -7.50 -15.53 35.63
CA ILE A 147 -6.90 -14.26 36.06
C ILE A 147 -6.11 -14.50 37.36
N THR A 148 -4.81 -14.20 37.30
CA THR A 148 -3.95 -14.12 38.50
C THR A 148 -3.32 -12.74 38.59
N VAL A 149 -3.11 -12.22 39.80
CA VAL A 149 -2.55 -10.87 40.02
C VAL A 149 -1.18 -10.73 39.33
N SER A 150 -0.34 -11.75 39.37
CA SER A 150 0.98 -11.75 38.74
C SER A 150 0.89 -11.62 37.20
N VAL A 151 -0.06 -12.32 36.57
CA VAL A 151 -0.29 -12.26 35.15
C VAL A 151 -0.87 -10.90 34.73
N VAL A 152 -1.81 -10.34 35.50
CA VAL A 152 -2.34 -9.00 35.21
C VAL A 152 -1.24 -7.95 35.21
N VAL A 153 -0.44 -7.92 36.27
CA VAL A 153 0.69 -6.99 36.41
C VAL A 153 1.72 -7.24 35.29
N GLY A 154 2.05 -8.51 35.04
CA GLY A 154 2.97 -8.88 33.94
C GLY A 154 2.51 -8.43 32.57
N CYS A 155 1.23 -8.64 32.22
CA CYS A 155 0.63 -8.21 30.96
C CYS A 155 0.62 -6.68 30.79
N MET A 156 0.32 -5.93 31.86
CA MET A 156 0.36 -4.46 31.81
C MET A 156 1.79 -3.95 31.60
N ILE A 157 2.76 -4.53 32.30
CA ILE A 157 4.18 -4.22 32.09
C ILE A 157 4.61 -4.60 30.67
N GLN A 158 4.20 -5.77 30.18
CA GLN A 158 4.47 -6.23 28.80
C GLN A 158 3.97 -5.24 27.76
N LEU A 159 2.74 -4.73 27.89
CA LEU A 159 2.17 -3.73 26.98
C LEU A 159 2.99 -2.44 26.97
N LEU A 160 3.41 -1.96 28.14
CA LEU A 160 4.24 -0.77 28.27
C LEU A 160 5.64 -0.99 27.65
N LEU A 161 6.29 -2.10 27.97
CA LEU A 161 7.61 -2.43 27.40
C LEU A 161 7.56 -2.60 25.90
N LEU A 162 6.54 -3.27 25.38
CA LEU A 162 6.32 -3.42 23.95
C LEU A 162 6.15 -2.06 23.27
N SER A 163 5.35 -1.16 23.84
CA SER A 163 5.13 0.18 23.24
C SER A 163 6.42 1.01 23.18
N VAL A 164 7.27 0.94 24.20
CA VAL A 164 8.59 1.58 24.22
C VAL A 164 9.55 0.92 23.22
N PHE A 165 9.52 -0.40 23.11
CA PHE A 165 10.32 -1.15 22.15
C PHE A 165 9.95 -0.80 20.70
N VAL A 166 8.64 -0.76 20.39
CA VAL A 166 8.11 -0.34 19.08
C VAL A 166 8.53 1.09 18.76
N LEU A 167 8.38 2.03 19.70
CA LEU A 167 8.87 3.40 19.54
C LEU A 167 10.35 3.42 19.19
N THR A 168 11.16 2.68 19.93
CA THR A 168 12.62 2.65 19.78
C THR A 168 13.03 2.15 18.41
N LEU A 169 12.49 1.01 17.98
CA LEU A 169 12.81 0.44 16.67
C LEU A 169 12.25 1.27 15.51
N SER A 170 11.05 1.84 15.65
CA SER A 170 10.49 2.75 14.64
C SER A 170 11.34 4.00 14.48
N CYS A 171 11.87 4.55 15.56
CA CYS A 171 12.78 5.68 15.54
C CYS A 171 14.15 5.32 14.92
N ALA A 172 14.71 4.16 15.26
CA ALA A 172 15.96 3.68 14.69
C ALA A 172 15.84 3.44 13.17
N LEU A 173 14.78 2.75 12.75
CA LEU A 173 14.51 2.52 11.33
C LEU A 173 14.20 3.82 10.58
N GLY A 174 13.42 4.73 11.18
CA GLY A 174 13.15 6.06 10.62
C GLY A 174 14.44 6.88 10.42
N TRP A 175 15.39 6.78 11.37
CA TRP A 175 16.72 7.40 11.25
C TRP A 175 17.55 6.78 10.10
N VAL A 176 17.55 5.45 9.97
CA VAL A 176 18.21 4.74 8.87
C VAL A 176 17.62 5.16 7.53
N VAL A 177 16.29 5.18 7.42
CA VAL A 177 15.58 5.62 6.21
C VAL A 177 15.93 7.08 5.87
N ALA A 178 15.98 7.99 6.86
CA ALA A 178 16.37 9.38 6.67
C ALA A 178 17.81 9.51 6.13
N LYS A 179 18.74 8.75 6.70
CA LYS A 179 20.17 8.76 6.30
C LYS A 179 20.39 8.19 4.90
N ILE A 180 19.67 7.12 4.56
CA ILE A 180 19.69 6.52 3.22
C ILE A 180 19.09 7.48 2.21
N SER A 181 17.91 8.05 2.52
CA SER A 181 17.20 8.98 1.65
C SER A 181 18.02 10.22 1.23
N GLN A 182 18.98 10.66 2.03
CA GLN A 182 19.88 11.77 1.68
C GLN A 182 20.91 11.41 0.59
N LYS A 183 21.33 10.14 0.52
CA LYS A 183 22.34 9.65 -0.42
C LYS A 183 21.78 9.25 -1.78
N LEU A 184 20.47 9.10 -1.90
CA LEU A 184 19.83 8.54 -3.08
C LEU A 184 19.45 9.62 -4.09
N LYS A 185 19.97 9.54 -5.32
CA LYS A 185 19.59 10.42 -6.44
C LYS A 185 18.15 10.19 -6.90
N ASN A 186 17.68 8.94 -6.95
CA ASN A 186 16.34 8.55 -7.41
C ASN A 186 15.50 8.00 -6.24
N LYS A 187 15.11 8.88 -5.31
CA LYS A 187 14.36 8.51 -4.10
C LYS A 187 13.08 7.73 -4.40
N SER A 188 12.35 8.12 -5.44
CA SER A 188 11.06 7.51 -5.79
C SER A 188 11.21 6.07 -6.25
N PHE A 189 12.15 5.76 -7.13
CA PHE A 189 12.36 4.40 -7.62
C PHE A 189 12.78 3.44 -6.51
N ILE A 190 13.67 3.88 -5.62
CA ILE A 190 14.13 3.05 -4.50
C ILE A 190 13.01 2.84 -3.48
N THR A 191 12.19 3.86 -3.22
CA THR A 191 11.00 3.70 -2.36
C THR A 191 10.05 2.65 -2.95
N VAL A 192 9.81 2.67 -4.25
CA VAL A 192 9.00 1.65 -4.93
C VAL A 192 9.63 0.27 -4.77
N LEU A 193 10.92 0.10 -5.07
CA LEU A 193 11.60 -1.19 -4.96
C LEU A 193 11.51 -1.75 -3.53
N VAL A 194 11.81 -0.93 -2.52
CA VAL A 194 11.71 -1.33 -1.11
C VAL A 194 10.29 -1.72 -0.76
N SER A 195 9.29 -0.94 -1.18
CA SER A 195 7.88 -1.26 -0.92
C SER A 195 7.47 -2.59 -1.57
N LEU A 196 7.95 -2.88 -2.78
CA LEU A 196 7.69 -4.16 -3.46
C LEU A 196 8.35 -5.35 -2.77
N VAL A 197 9.57 -5.19 -2.26
CA VAL A 197 10.23 -6.22 -1.45
C VAL A 197 9.43 -6.49 -0.17
N PHE A 198 8.93 -5.44 0.49
CA PHE A 198 8.07 -5.61 1.67
C PHE A 198 6.74 -6.31 1.35
N ILE A 199 6.09 -5.94 0.26
CA ILE A 199 4.85 -6.60 -0.19
C ILE A 199 5.12 -8.07 -0.51
N GLY A 200 6.20 -8.37 -1.24
CA GLY A 200 6.61 -9.75 -1.56
C GLY A 200 6.92 -10.57 -0.31
N ALA A 201 7.67 -10.01 0.64
CA ALA A 201 7.96 -10.65 1.92
C ALA A 201 6.67 -10.90 2.72
N TYR A 202 5.76 -9.92 2.78
CA TYR A 202 4.47 -10.07 3.44
C TYR A 202 3.67 -11.26 2.88
N TYR A 203 3.50 -11.35 1.56
CA TYR A 203 2.77 -12.45 0.94
C TYR A 203 3.48 -13.80 1.10
N PHE A 204 4.82 -13.82 1.07
CA PHE A 204 5.60 -15.04 1.32
C PHE A 204 5.37 -15.55 2.75
N PHE A 205 5.47 -14.67 3.75
CA PHE A 205 5.20 -15.02 5.14
C PHE A 205 3.74 -15.40 5.36
N TYR A 206 2.80 -14.69 4.73
CA TYR A 206 1.37 -15.02 4.80
C TYR A 206 1.08 -16.43 4.26
N ALA A 207 1.64 -16.78 3.11
CA ALA A 207 1.47 -18.10 2.51
C ALA A 207 2.06 -19.24 3.39
N LYS A 208 3.12 -18.94 4.15
CA LYS A 208 3.75 -19.88 5.08
C LYS A 208 3.14 -19.86 6.49
N ALA A 209 2.43 -18.79 6.85
CA ALA A 209 1.94 -18.60 8.21
C ALA A 209 1.05 -19.75 8.69
N GLN A 210 0.15 -20.27 7.85
CA GLN A 210 -0.77 -21.32 8.23
C GLN A 210 -0.06 -22.66 8.49
N SER A 211 0.90 -23.05 7.65
CA SER A 211 1.70 -24.25 7.86
C SER A 211 2.61 -24.13 9.08
N LEU A 212 3.24 -22.98 9.28
CA LEU A 212 4.07 -22.68 10.45
C LEU A 212 3.25 -22.70 11.75
N LEU A 213 2.03 -22.17 11.73
CA LEU A 213 1.12 -22.20 12.88
C LEU A 213 0.73 -23.62 13.25
N THR A 214 0.32 -24.42 12.27
CA THR A 214 -0.05 -25.84 12.49
C THR A 214 1.13 -26.64 13.03
N GLU A 215 2.33 -26.44 12.48
CA GLU A 215 3.56 -27.09 12.91
C GLU A 215 3.99 -26.66 14.32
N LEU A 216 3.88 -25.37 14.63
CA LEU A 216 4.14 -24.81 15.97
C LEU A 216 3.18 -25.37 17.02
N LEU A 217 1.89 -25.51 16.68
CA LEU A 217 0.90 -26.09 17.61
C LEU A 217 1.14 -27.59 17.82
N ALA A 218 1.45 -28.31 16.75
CA ALA A 218 1.72 -29.75 16.84
C ALA A 218 3.01 -30.08 17.64
N ASN A 219 4.02 -29.21 17.55
CA ASN A 219 5.34 -29.42 18.14
C ASN A 219 5.74 -28.32 19.16
N ALA A 220 4.77 -27.76 19.88
CA ALA A 220 4.99 -26.62 20.79
C ALA A 220 6.10 -26.89 21.83
N ALA A 221 6.15 -28.11 22.36
CA ALA A 221 7.17 -28.51 23.35
C ALA A 221 8.60 -28.51 22.75
N TYR A 222 8.77 -29.01 21.53
CA TYR A 222 10.06 -29.03 20.83
C TYR A 222 10.53 -27.60 20.51
N TYR A 223 9.67 -26.77 19.90
CA TYR A 223 10.01 -25.38 19.58
C TYR A 223 10.22 -24.55 20.85
N GLY A 224 9.44 -24.79 21.92
CA GLY A 224 9.64 -24.14 23.20
C GLY A 224 11.00 -24.47 23.82
N ALA A 225 11.44 -25.73 23.81
CA ALA A 225 12.77 -26.11 24.27
C ALA A 225 13.88 -25.47 23.43
N SER A 226 13.72 -25.47 22.11
CA SER A 226 14.68 -24.84 21.18
C SER A 226 14.78 -23.33 21.38
N ILE A 227 13.65 -22.62 21.57
CA ILE A 227 13.66 -21.18 21.84
C ILE A 227 14.34 -20.90 23.18
N ARG A 228 14.07 -21.69 24.20
CA ARG A 228 14.68 -21.53 25.52
C ARG A 228 16.19 -21.72 25.50
N SER A 229 16.71 -22.62 24.66
CA SER A 229 18.15 -22.88 24.54
C SER A 229 18.87 -21.93 23.59
N MET A 230 18.29 -21.64 22.41
CA MET A 230 18.92 -20.85 21.35
C MET A 230 18.58 -19.37 21.37
N ALA A 231 17.39 -19.02 21.82
CA ALA A 231 16.86 -17.65 21.79
C ALA A 231 16.33 -17.21 23.18
N TYR A 232 17.14 -17.36 24.21
CA TYR A 232 16.79 -17.04 25.59
C TYR A 232 16.14 -15.65 25.80
N PRO A 233 16.54 -14.58 25.06
CA PRO A 233 15.84 -13.29 25.16
C PRO A 233 14.35 -13.38 24.79
N LEU A 234 13.96 -14.19 23.80
CA LEU A 234 12.55 -14.37 23.43
C LEU A 234 11.76 -15.13 24.51
N TYR A 235 12.40 -16.09 25.16
CA TYR A 235 11.83 -16.77 26.32
C TYR A 235 11.53 -15.77 27.45
N LEU A 236 12.46 -14.87 27.75
CA LEU A 236 12.27 -13.84 28.78
C LEU A 236 11.12 -12.91 28.45
N VAL A 237 10.94 -12.52 27.17
CA VAL A 237 9.82 -11.68 26.73
C VAL A 237 8.48 -12.32 27.10
N GLY A 238 8.27 -13.60 26.82
CA GLY A 238 7.05 -14.31 27.20
C GLY A 238 6.86 -14.44 28.72
N ARG A 239 7.96 -14.57 29.47
CA ARG A 239 7.95 -14.67 30.94
C ARG A 239 7.56 -13.35 31.64
N VAL A 240 7.76 -12.21 30.96
CA VAL A 240 7.28 -10.90 31.46
C VAL A 240 5.77 -10.92 31.64
N ALA A 241 5.02 -11.36 30.63
CA ALA A 241 3.56 -11.43 30.69
C ALA A 241 3.06 -12.37 31.80
N MET A 242 3.84 -13.41 32.12
CA MET A 242 3.55 -14.35 33.22
C MET A 242 3.86 -13.78 34.60
N GLY A 243 4.33 -12.52 34.69
CA GLY A 243 4.63 -11.87 35.98
C GLY A 243 5.93 -12.32 36.65
N ASN A 244 6.88 -12.86 35.87
CA ASN A 244 8.17 -13.28 36.44
C ASN A 244 9.08 -12.07 36.71
N GLY A 245 9.40 -11.80 37.97
CA GLY A 245 10.14 -10.61 38.38
C GLY A 245 11.53 -10.47 37.78
N SER A 246 12.30 -11.57 37.64
CA SER A 246 13.63 -11.51 36.98
C SER A 246 13.54 -11.22 35.51
N ALA A 247 12.55 -11.80 34.80
CA ALA A 247 12.31 -11.49 33.38
C ALA A 247 11.89 -10.02 33.17
N ILE A 248 11.01 -9.52 34.03
CA ILE A 248 10.59 -8.11 34.03
C ILE A 248 11.81 -7.19 34.20
N ALA A 249 12.67 -7.46 35.17
CA ALA A 249 13.85 -6.63 35.44
C ALA A 249 14.82 -6.62 34.22
N ILE A 250 15.15 -7.79 33.69
CA ILE A 250 16.11 -7.93 32.58
C ILE A 250 15.55 -7.29 31.28
N VAL A 251 14.29 -7.60 30.91
CA VAL A 251 13.69 -7.07 29.68
C VAL A 251 13.46 -5.55 29.79
N SER A 252 13.04 -5.05 30.97
CA SER A 252 12.92 -3.61 31.21
C SER A 252 14.26 -2.90 31.07
N ALA A 253 15.33 -3.42 31.67
CA ALA A 253 16.66 -2.85 31.56
C ALA A 253 17.14 -2.84 30.10
N ALA A 254 16.92 -3.92 29.36
CA ALA A 254 17.31 -4.03 27.95
C ALA A 254 16.53 -3.03 27.06
N VAL A 255 15.19 -2.95 27.22
CA VAL A 255 14.34 -2.06 26.42
C VAL A 255 14.64 -0.59 26.73
N LEU A 256 14.75 -0.22 28.01
CA LEU A 256 15.07 1.15 28.42
C LEU A 256 16.50 1.55 28.03
N GLY A 257 17.46 0.64 28.13
CA GLY A 257 18.83 0.85 27.67
C GLY A 257 18.90 1.08 26.16
N LEU A 258 18.18 0.26 25.37
CA LEU A 258 18.06 0.42 23.91
C LEU A 258 17.40 1.76 23.56
N PHE A 259 16.32 2.13 24.28
CA PHE A 259 15.67 3.42 24.10
C PHE A 259 16.60 4.59 24.37
N ALA A 260 17.34 4.56 25.48
CA ALA A 260 18.31 5.60 25.84
C ALA A 260 19.41 5.75 24.77
N LEU A 261 19.92 4.62 24.25
CA LEU A 261 20.92 4.62 23.17
C LEU A 261 20.38 5.26 21.89
N VAL A 262 19.20 4.81 21.45
CA VAL A 262 18.57 5.33 20.21
C VAL A 262 18.20 6.81 20.37
N TRP A 263 17.67 7.20 21.53
CA TRP A 263 17.40 8.60 21.85
C TRP A 263 18.67 9.46 21.75
N TYR A 264 19.78 9.01 22.33
CA TYR A 264 21.05 9.72 22.27
C TYR A 264 21.54 9.90 20.82
N LEU A 265 21.48 8.84 20.01
CA LEU A 265 21.90 8.88 18.61
C LEU A 265 21.04 9.84 17.78
N ILE A 266 19.72 9.80 17.97
CA ILE A 266 18.78 10.68 17.27
C ILE A 266 18.97 12.12 17.72
N ALA A 267 19.05 12.39 19.01
CA ALA A 267 19.21 13.75 19.55
C ALA A 267 20.47 14.44 19.00
N ARG A 268 21.55 13.68 18.82
CA ARG A 268 22.81 14.18 18.24
C ARG A 268 22.73 14.44 16.73
N SER A 269 21.93 13.67 16.01
CA SER A 269 21.86 13.75 14.54
C SER A 269 20.64 14.51 14.01
N PHE A 270 19.63 14.75 14.86
CA PHE A 270 18.32 15.28 14.44
C PHE A 270 18.44 16.63 13.70
N LEU A 271 19.15 17.59 14.26
CA LEU A 271 19.26 18.93 13.68
C LEU A 271 19.89 18.85 12.28
N LYS A 272 20.97 18.10 12.14
CA LYS A 272 21.65 17.90 10.85
C LYS A 272 20.74 17.23 9.82
N LEU A 273 19.96 16.24 10.23
CA LEU A 273 19.01 15.53 9.36
C LEU A 273 17.79 16.38 9.01
N ALA A 274 17.19 17.08 9.96
CA ALA A 274 16.01 17.89 9.75
C ALA A 274 16.26 19.13 8.87
N THR A 275 17.45 19.75 8.98
CA THR A 275 17.84 20.91 8.15
C THR A 275 18.39 20.50 6.79
N SER A 276 18.96 19.29 6.64
CA SER A 276 19.50 18.80 5.36
C SER A 276 18.47 18.15 4.44
N THR A 277 17.25 17.90 4.92
CA THR A 277 16.18 17.26 4.14
C THR A 277 15.70 18.10 2.97
N GLY A 278 15.96 19.42 2.98
CA GLY A 278 15.72 20.35 1.86
C GLY A 278 16.91 20.52 0.92
N ALA A 279 18.11 20.09 1.30
CA ALA A 279 19.29 20.21 0.46
C ALA A 279 19.18 19.26 -0.74
N VAL A 280 18.83 19.80 -1.87
CA VAL A 280 18.98 19.12 -3.16
C VAL A 280 20.44 18.71 -3.28
N ALA A 281 20.72 17.43 -3.53
CA ALA A 281 22.08 16.98 -3.82
C ALA A 281 22.67 17.94 -4.84
N LYS A 282 23.85 18.53 -4.55
CA LYS A 282 24.56 19.40 -5.48
C LYS A 282 24.69 18.67 -6.81
N VAL A 283 23.82 19.00 -7.74
CA VAL A 283 23.94 18.51 -9.11
C VAL A 283 24.93 19.45 -9.78
N GLU A 284 26.12 18.94 -10.10
CA GLU A 284 27.00 19.68 -11.00
C GLU A 284 26.23 19.93 -12.29
N TYR A 285 25.99 21.20 -12.58
CA TYR A 285 25.44 21.61 -13.86
C TYR A 285 26.46 21.22 -14.95
N ARG A 286 26.09 20.22 -15.74
CA ARG A 286 26.80 19.92 -16.99
C ARG A 286 25.96 20.47 -18.12
N GLU A 287 26.47 21.46 -18.79
CA GLU A 287 25.87 22.00 -19.98
C GLU A 287 25.70 20.86 -21.01
N LYS A 288 24.44 20.53 -21.29
CA LYS A 288 24.09 19.58 -22.34
C LYS A 288 23.52 20.39 -23.47
N ALA A 289 24.13 20.29 -24.65
CA ALA A 289 23.57 20.88 -25.87
C ALA A 289 22.09 20.48 -26.00
N ALA A 290 21.22 21.47 -26.08
CA ALA A 290 19.78 21.25 -26.25
C ALA A 290 19.56 20.59 -27.61
N ARG A 291 19.16 19.32 -27.61
CA ARG A 291 18.77 18.63 -28.85
C ARG A 291 17.31 18.94 -29.13
N PRO A 292 16.95 19.47 -30.32
CA PRO A 292 15.57 19.69 -30.67
C PRO A 292 14.80 18.36 -30.64
N GLN A 293 13.70 18.30 -29.91
CA GLN A 293 12.82 17.14 -29.85
C GLN A 293 11.46 17.50 -30.43
N SER A 294 10.76 16.51 -31.00
CA SER A 294 9.38 16.73 -31.41
C SER A 294 8.51 17.05 -30.20
N ILE A 295 7.52 17.90 -30.36
CA ILE A 295 6.55 18.31 -29.33
C ILE A 295 5.96 17.08 -28.64
N ASP A 296 5.54 16.08 -29.39
CA ASP A 296 4.97 14.84 -28.87
C ASP A 296 5.92 14.08 -27.93
N ARG A 297 7.21 14.01 -28.29
CA ARG A 297 8.23 13.34 -27.48
C ARG A 297 8.55 14.13 -26.21
N ALA A 298 8.59 15.45 -26.31
CA ALA A 298 8.81 16.32 -25.17
C ALA A 298 7.66 16.23 -24.15
N LEU A 299 6.40 16.28 -24.61
CA LEU A 299 5.22 16.14 -23.76
C LEU A 299 5.13 14.75 -23.12
N LEU A 300 5.40 13.68 -23.87
CA LEU A 300 5.45 12.33 -23.33
C LEU A 300 6.56 12.18 -22.28
N GLY A 301 7.75 12.73 -22.55
CA GLY A 301 8.87 12.73 -21.61
C GLY A 301 8.52 13.46 -20.30
N ARG A 302 7.76 14.56 -20.38
CA ARG A 302 7.26 15.30 -19.21
C ARG A 302 6.31 14.43 -18.36
N GLU A 303 5.36 13.74 -18.97
CA GLU A 303 4.42 12.87 -18.25
C GLU A 303 5.13 11.66 -17.62
N LEU A 304 6.06 11.02 -18.35
CA LEU A 304 6.89 9.93 -17.81
C LEU A 304 7.76 10.39 -16.63
N SER A 305 8.38 11.58 -16.75
CA SER A 305 9.18 12.15 -15.66
C SER A 305 8.33 12.43 -14.43
N ARG A 306 7.10 12.92 -14.59
CA ARG A 306 6.15 13.14 -13.50
C ARG A 306 5.77 11.81 -12.83
N PHE A 307 5.49 10.78 -13.61
CA PHE A 307 5.16 9.45 -13.09
C PHE A 307 6.31 8.87 -12.27
N THR A 308 7.54 8.89 -12.82
CA THR A 308 8.73 8.32 -12.16
C THR A 308 9.26 9.18 -10.99
N ALA A 309 8.92 10.46 -10.94
CA ALA A 309 9.30 11.34 -9.82
C ALA A 309 8.49 11.07 -8.56
N SER A 310 7.28 10.52 -8.65
CA SER A 310 6.40 10.25 -7.52
C SER A 310 6.28 8.76 -7.22
N ALA A 311 6.83 8.31 -6.08
CA ALA A 311 6.66 6.94 -5.60
C ALA A 311 5.19 6.59 -5.35
N ASN A 312 4.40 7.54 -4.83
CA ASN A 312 2.97 7.35 -4.61
C ASN A 312 2.22 7.12 -5.91
N TYR A 313 2.56 7.86 -6.97
CA TYR A 313 1.93 7.72 -8.28
C TYR A 313 2.28 6.36 -8.89
N MET A 314 3.57 5.96 -8.85
CA MET A 314 4.00 4.66 -9.36
C MET A 314 3.33 3.49 -8.60
N LEU A 315 3.32 3.52 -7.26
CA LEU A 315 2.80 2.41 -6.45
C LEU A 315 1.27 2.29 -6.51
N ASN A 316 0.53 3.40 -6.55
CA ASN A 316 -0.93 3.31 -6.52
C ASN A 316 -1.53 3.14 -7.91
N CYS A 317 -1.04 3.87 -8.90
CA CYS A 317 -1.63 3.85 -10.25
C CYS A 317 -0.92 2.88 -11.23
N GLY A 318 0.24 2.34 -10.85
CA GLY A 318 1.02 1.38 -11.64
C GLY A 318 1.04 -0.04 -11.07
N MET A 319 0.21 -0.34 -10.07
CA MET A 319 0.19 -1.67 -9.43
C MET A 319 -0.16 -2.80 -10.41
N GLY A 320 -0.98 -2.52 -11.41
CA GLY A 320 -1.32 -3.47 -12.45
C GLY A 320 -0.11 -3.91 -13.29
N ILE A 321 0.90 -3.03 -13.48
CA ILE A 321 2.16 -3.40 -14.15
C ILE A 321 2.82 -4.56 -13.39
N LEU A 322 2.93 -4.42 -12.07
CA LEU A 322 3.50 -5.46 -11.22
C LEU A 322 2.66 -6.74 -11.27
N GLY A 323 1.34 -6.61 -11.16
CA GLY A 323 0.40 -7.72 -11.27
C GLY A 323 0.56 -8.49 -12.58
N LEU A 324 0.70 -7.79 -13.70
CA LEU A 324 0.93 -8.39 -15.03
C LEU A 324 2.27 -9.13 -15.12
N VAL A 325 3.35 -8.57 -14.56
CA VAL A 325 4.67 -9.21 -14.53
C VAL A 325 4.65 -10.45 -13.63
N ILE A 326 4.06 -10.36 -12.44
CA ILE A 326 3.92 -11.51 -11.52
C ILE A 326 3.01 -12.57 -12.14
N GLY A 327 1.89 -12.17 -12.76
CA GLY A 327 0.99 -13.06 -13.48
C GLY A 327 1.68 -13.82 -14.61
N ALA A 328 2.48 -13.11 -15.41
CA ALA A 328 3.30 -13.72 -16.46
C ALA A 328 4.29 -14.75 -15.88
N ALA A 329 5.02 -14.37 -14.83
CA ALA A 329 5.97 -15.29 -14.15
C ALA A 329 5.27 -16.51 -13.55
N ALA A 330 4.10 -16.34 -12.93
CA ALA A 330 3.31 -17.42 -12.36
C ALA A 330 2.80 -18.39 -13.44
N LEU A 331 2.37 -17.86 -14.58
CA LEU A 331 1.94 -18.67 -15.74
C LEU A 331 3.10 -19.50 -16.30
N VAL A 332 4.29 -18.91 -16.43
CA VAL A 332 5.49 -19.64 -16.88
C VAL A 332 5.88 -20.74 -15.89
N TRP A 333 5.81 -20.45 -14.59
CA TRP A 333 6.25 -21.40 -13.55
C TRP A 333 5.26 -22.53 -13.29
N LYS A 334 3.97 -22.20 -13.17
CA LYS A 334 2.93 -23.14 -12.71
C LYS A 334 1.80 -23.35 -13.75
N GLY A 335 1.73 -22.55 -14.81
CA GLY A 335 0.61 -22.56 -15.74
C GLY A 335 0.44 -23.92 -16.44
N GLY A 336 1.55 -24.53 -16.87
CA GLY A 336 1.52 -25.86 -17.52
C GLY A 336 0.99 -26.99 -16.64
N SER A 337 1.01 -26.85 -15.32
CA SER A 337 0.44 -27.83 -14.38
C SER A 337 -0.95 -27.45 -13.88
N LEU A 338 -1.21 -26.15 -13.65
CA LEU A 338 -2.46 -25.68 -13.08
C LEU A 338 -3.61 -25.64 -14.10
N LEU A 339 -3.35 -25.21 -15.34
CA LEU A 339 -4.42 -25.06 -16.33
C LEU A 339 -5.05 -26.39 -16.73
N PRO A 340 -4.29 -27.49 -16.99
CA PRO A 340 -4.87 -28.81 -17.23
C PRO A 340 -5.67 -29.37 -16.06
N MET A 341 -5.33 -28.99 -14.81
CA MET A 341 -6.11 -29.38 -13.63
C MET A 341 -7.45 -28.64 -13.54
N LEU A 342 -7.53 -27.43 -14.08
CA LEU A 342 -8.75 -26.63 -14.09
C LEU A 342 -9.67 -26.96 -15.28
N GLU A 343 -9.13 -27.49 -16.38
CA GLU A 343 -9.89 -27.81 -17.59
C GLU A 343 -11.08 -28.76 -17.34
N PRO A 344 -10.95 -29.86 -16.56
CA PRO A 344 -12.07 -30.74 -16.25
C PRO A 344 -13.20 -30.07 -15.48
N VAL A 345 -12.88 -29.05 -14.65
CA VAL A 345 -13.88 -28.30 -13.88
C VAL A 345 -14.84 -27.52 -14.79
N PHE A 346 -14.39 -27.17 -15.99
CA PHE A 346 -15.15 -26.41 -16.98
C PHE A 346 -15.47 -27.22 -18.24
N ALA A 347 -15.41 -28.55 -18.18
CA ALA A 347 -15.67 -29.45 -19.31
C ALA A 347 -17.04 -29.23 -19.94
N ASP A 348 -18.07 -28.94 -19.10
CA ASP A 348 -19.45 -28.68 -19.54
C ASP A 348 -19.60 -27.34 -20.29
N ARG A 349 -18.58 -26.48 -20.26
CA ARG A 349 -18.61 -25.12 -20.84
C ARG A 349 -17.34 -24.81 -21.64
N PRO A 350 -17.24 -25.29 -22.87
CA PRO A 350 -16.03 -25.14 -23.69
C PRO A 350 -15.67 -23.64 -23.87
N GLY A 351 -14.39 -23.32 -23.63
CA GLY A 351 -13.89 -21.94 -23.70
C GLY A 351 -13.98 -21.13 -22.41
N ALA A 352 -14.63 -21.64 -21.34
CA ALA A 352 -14.75 -20.94 -20.08
C ALA A 352 -13.38 -20.55 -19.48
N LEU A 353 -12.42 -21.48 -19.50
CA LEU A 353 -11.07 -21.24 -18.99
C LEU A 353 -10.37 -20.09 -19.73
N SER A 354 -10.51 -20.01 -21.06
CA SER A 354 -9.95 -18.92 -21.87
C SER A 354 -10.60 -17.58 -21.57
N VAL A 355 -11.92 -17.56 -21.32
CA VAL A 355 -12.62 -16.34 -20.88
C VAL A 355 -12.16 -15.88 -19.51
N LEU A 356 -11.98 -16.81 -18.58
CA LEU A 356 -11.49 -16.49 -17.22
C LEU A 356 -10.05 -15.95 -17.25
N LEU A 357 -9.18 -16.54 -18.07
CA LEU A 357 -7.82 -16.02 -18.26
C LEU A 357 -7.83 -14.62 -18.90
N CYS A 358 -8.69 -14.38 -19.89
CA CYS A 358 -8.89 -13.06 -20.46
C CYS A 358 -9.44 -12.06 -19.43
N ALA A 359 -10.43 -12.45 -18.64
CA ALA A 359 -11.00 -11.61 -17.59
C ALA A 359 -9.96 -11.28 -16.49
N ALA A 360 -9.14 -12.25 -16.10
CA ALA A 360 -8.03 -12.05 -15.17
C ALA A 360 -7.00 -11.05 -15.74
N LEU A 361 -6.61 -11.21 -17.01
CA LEU A 361 -5.72 -10.26 -17.69
C LEU A 361 -6.33 -8.85 -17.75
N CYS A 362 -7.61 -8.74 -18.09
CA CYS A 362 -8.34 -7.46 -18.07
C CYS A 362 -8.39 -6.85 -16.67
N THR A 363 -8.59 -7.66 -15.62
CA THR A 363 -8.57 -7.17 -14.23
C THR A 363 -7.22 -6.55 -13.89
N LEU A 364 -6.11 -7.22 -14.21
CA LEU A 364 -4.76 -6.71 -13.96
C LEU A 364 -4.46 -5.45 -14.79
N VAL A 365 -4.91 -5.39 -16.04
CA VAL A 365 -4.84 -4.17 -16.87
C VAL A 365 -5.65 -3.03 -16.25
N GLY A 366 -6.87 -3.31 -15.76
CA GLY A 366 -7.74 -2.32 -15.12
C GLY A 366 -7.23 -1.77 -13.79
N MET A 367 -6.24 -2.44 -13.15
CA MET A 367 -5.53 -1.92 -11.98
C MET A 367 -4.53 -0.80 -12.32
N ASN A 368 -4.29 -0.53 -13.60
CA ASN A 368 -3.51 0.61 -14.06
C ASN A 368 -4.46 1.76 -14.38
N ASP A 369 -4.37 2.83 -13.62
CA ASP A 369 -5.26 4.01 -13.76
C ASP A 369 -4.52 5.34 -13.91
N MET A 370 -3.26 5.30 -14.40
CA MET A 370 -2.35 6.43 -14.48
C MET A 370 -2.94 7.66 -15.16
N ALA A 371 -3.77 7.50 -16.18
CA ALA A 371 -4.39 8.62 -16.88
C ALA A 371 -5.49 9.32 -16.06
N ALA A 372 -6.12 8.64 -15.10
CA ALA A 372 -7.21 9.20 -14.30
C ALA A 372 -6.77 10.38 -13.41
N PRO A 373 -5.71 10.30 -12.59
CA PRO A 373 -5.24 11.43 -11.81
C PRO A 373 -4.39 12.42 -12.62
N SER A 374 -3.97 12.10 -13.85
CA SER A 374 -2.97 12.87 -14.60
C SER A 374 -3.34 14.32 -14.84
N VAL A 375 -4.63 14.64 -15.03
CA VAL A 375 -5.13 16.01 -15.17
C VAL A 375 -5.13 16.71 -13.81
N SER A 376 -5.63 16.06 -12.77
CA SER A 376 -5.66 16.59 -11.40
C SER A 376 -4.25 16.85 -10.85
N LEU A 377 -3.26 16.06 -11.24
CA LEU A 377 -1.85 16.23 -10.82
C LEU A 377 -1.18 17.49 -11.41
N GLU A 378 -1.74 18.09 -12.46
CA GLU A 378 -1.30 19.44 -12.88
C GLU A 378 -1.54 20.47 -11.78
N GLY A 379 -2.66 20.35 -11.05
CA GLY A 379 -2.99 21.22 -9.92
C GLY A 379 -2.89 22.71 -10.29
N LYS A 380 -2.22 23.49 -9.44
CA LYS A 380 -2.01 24.92 -9.66
C LYS A 380 -1.13 25.26 -10.87
N SER A 381 -0.41 24.29 -11.44
CA SER A 381 0.45 24.48 -12.63
C SER A 381 -0.24 24.14 -13.94
N LEU A 382 -1.56 23.88 -13.96
CA LEU A 382 -2.31 23.57 -15.17
C LEU A 382 -2.20 24.68 -16.22
N TRP A 383 -2.23 25.96 -15.80
CA TRP A 383 -2.07 27.12 -16.67
C TRP A 383 -0.79 27.05 -17.52
N LEU A 384 0.28 26.42 -17.00
CA LEU A 384 1.53 26.27 -17.75
C LEU A 384 1.33 25.36 -18.96
N ALA A 385 0.57 24.27 -18.81
CA ALA A 385 0.26 23.39 -19.95
C ALA A 385 -0.67 24.05 -20.97
N GLN A 386 -1.54 24.96 -20.52
CA GLN A 386 -2.47 25.73 -21.37
C GLN A 386 -1.80 26.91 -22.07
N SER A 387 -0.73 27.49 -21.50
CA SER A 387 0.02 28.62 -22.09
C SER A 387 1.07 28.21 -23.13
N LEU A 388 1.42 26.93 -23.21
CA LEU A 388 2.35 26.44 -24.23
C LEU A 388 1.74 26.53 -25.63
N PRO A 389 2.55 26.77 -26.68
CA PRO A 389 2.09 26.84 -28.09
C PRO A 389 1.82 25.43 -28.64
N VAL A 390 0.93 24.69 -27.95
CA VAL A 390 0.53 23.31 -28.28
C VAL A 390 -1.00 23.18 -28.19
N THR A 391 -1.57 22.27 -28.97
CA THR A 391 -3.01 22.01 -28.92
C THR A 391 -3.37 21.20 -27.66
N SER A 392 -4.57 21.42 -27.09
CA SER A 392 -5.10 20.65 -25.96
C SER A 392 -5.06 19.13 -26.24
N TRP A 393 -5.30 18.74 -27.51
CA TRP A 393 -5.20 17.34 -27.92
C TRP A 393 -3.78 16.76 -27.82
N GLN A 394 -2.75 17.53 -28.12
CA GLN A 394 -1.35 17.08 -27.96
C GLN A 394 -1.03 16.77 -26.50
N VAL A 395 -1.50 17.61 -25.57
CA VAL A 395 -1.32 17.40 -24.13
C VAL A 395 -2.08 16.15 -23.67
N LEU A 396 -3.37 16.02 -24.03
CA LEU A 396 -4.19 14.87 -23.67
C LEU A 396 -3.65 13.56 -24.28
N ARG A 397 -3.19 13.63 -25.53
CA ARG A 397 -2.56 12.50 -26.22
C ARG A 397 -1.27 12.03 -25.53
N ALA A 398 -0.48 12.94 -24.98
CA ALA A 398 0.72 12.58 -24.22
C ALA A 398 0.37 11.78 -22.95
N LYS A 399 -0.67 12.20 -22.20
CA LYS A 399 -1.19 11.49 -21.02
C LYS A 399 -1.72 10.10 -21.37
N LEU A 400 -2.45 10.01 -22.48
CA LEU A 400 -2.97 8.73 -22.99
C LEU A 400 -1.82 7.81 -23.42
N ARG A 401 -0.83 8.33 -24.16
CA ARG A 401 0.34 7.56 -24.61
C ARG A 401 1.18 7.06 -23.44
N MET A 402 1.37 7.86 -22.39
CA MET A 402 2.05 7.42 -21.18
C MET A 402 1.36 6.19 -20.58
N HIS A 403 0.03 6.25 -20.38
CA HIS A 403 -0.73 5.14 -19.84
C HIS A 403 -0.64 3.90 -20.72
N LEU A 404 -0.85 4.06 -22.05
CA LEU A 404 -0.76 2.95 -22.99
C LEU A 404 0.63 2.32 -23.02
N LEU A 405 1.71 3.13 -23.09
CA LEU A 405 3.07 2.63 -23.13
C LEU A 405 3.41 1.78 -21.90
N LEU A 406 3.06 2.27 -20.71
CA LEU A 406 3.37 1.60 -19.45
C LEU A 406 2.51 0.36 -19.21
N THR A 407 1.29 0.30 -19.77
CA THR A 407 0.37 -0.83 -19.57
C THR A 407 0.46 -1.87 -20.69
N ALA A 408 0.58 -1.45 -21.96
CA ALA A 408 0.54 -2.36 -23.10
C ALA A 408 1.74 -3.30 -23.16
N VAL A 409 2.94 -2.85 -22.78
CA VAL A 409 4.14 -3.70 -22.79
C VAL A 409 4.00 -4.87 -21.81
N PRO A 410 3.74 -4.67 -20.51
CA PRO A 410 3.56 -5.80 -19.59
C PRO A 410 2.29 -6.62 -19.87
N ALA A 411 1.22 -6.01 -20.42
CA ALA A 411 0.02 -6.73 -20.83
C ALA A 411 0.31 -7.67 -22.02
N ALA A 412 1.10 -7.21 -23.01
CA ALA A 412 1.53 -8.04 -24.13
C ALA A 412 2.42 -9.21 -23.68
N LEU A 413 3.37 -8.96 -22.76
CA LEU A 413 4.20 -10.02 -22.18
C LEU A 413 3.35 -11.07 -21.46
N CYS A 414 2.41 -10.64 -20.62
CA CYS A 414 1.50 -11.55 -19.93
C CYS A 414 0.60 -12.30 -20.94
N GLY A 415 0.11 -11.63 -21.98
CA GLY A 415 -0.67 -12.22 -23.05
C GLY A 415 0.09 -13.31 -23.83
N ILE A 416 1.37 -13.10 -24.11
CA ILE A 416 2.24 -14.12 -24.74
C ILE A 416 2.36 -15.34 -23.82
N CYS A 417 2.53 -15.14 -22.52
CA CYS A 417 2.57 -16.25 -21.54
C CYS A 417 1.22 -17.00 -21.50
N VAL A 418 0.08 -16.29 -21.53
CA VAL A 418 -1.25 -16.89 -21.65
C VAL A 418 -1.34 -17.75 -22.93
N ALA A 419 -0.88 -17.22 -24.08
CA ALA A 419 -0.90 -17.95 -25.33
C ALA A 419 -0.04 -19.23 -25.32
N ALA A 420 1.12 -19.18 -24.66
CA ALA A 420 2.05 -20.31 -24.57
C ALA A 420 1.53 -21.46 -23.69
N VAL A 421 0.68 -21.15 -22.67
CA VAL A 421 0.24 -22.13 -21.67
C VAL A 421 -1.24 -22.51 -21.85
N SER A 422 -2.00 -21.72 -22.64
CA SER A 422 -3.44 -21.97 -22.85
C SER A 422 -3.67 -23.31 -23.56
N PRO A 423 -4.54 -24.19 -23.01
CA PRO A 423 -4.92 -25.43 -23.67
C PRO A 423 -5.89 -25.19 -24.85
N ALA A 424 -6.37 -23.97 -25.03
CA ALA A 424 -7.33 -23.60 -26.06
C ALA A 424 -6.70 -23.55 -27.44
N GLY A 425 -7.51 -23.74 -28.48
CA GLY A 425 -7.08 -23.59 -29.86
C GLY A 425 -6.56 -22.18 -30.19
N ALA A 426 -5.65 -22.07 -31.17
CA ALA A 426 -4.99 -20.81 -31.53
C ALA A 426 -6.00 -19.68 -31.83
N ALA A 427 -7.09 -19.96 -32.54
CA ALA A 427 -8.12 -18.95 -32.85
C ALA A 427 -8.81 -18.39 -31.60
N GLN A 428 -9.10 -19.24 -30.61
CA GLN A 428 -9.71 -18.85 -29.34
C GLN A 428 -8.77 -17.95 -28.53
N THR A 429 -7.50 -18.36 -28.45
CA THR A 429 -6.46 -17.59 -27.74
C THR A 429 -6.21 -16.22 -28.40
N VAL A 430 -6.10 -16.16 -29.72
CA VAL A 430 -5.94 -14.90 -30.46
C VAL A 430 -7.12 -13.96 -30.17
N LEU A 431 -8.35 -14.45 -30.22
CA LEU A 431 -9.52 -13.62 -29.95
C LEU A 431 -9.55 -13.10 -28.51
N ALA A 432 -9.17 -13.92 -27.53
CA ALA A 432 -9.02 -13.48 -26.13
C ALA A 432 -7.97 -12.35 -26.01
N LEU A 433 -6.83 -12.47 -26.68
CA LEU A 433 -5.79 -11.45 -26.69
C LEU A 433 -6.24 -10.16 -27.38
N VAL A 434 -7.04 -10.26 -28.45
CA VAL A 434 -7.65 -9.09 -29.11
C VAL A 434 -8.58 -8.36 -28.14
N VAL A 435 -9.44 -9.07 -27.41
CA VAL A 435 -10.32 -8.47 -26.39
C VAL A 435 -9.50 -7.77 -25.29
N ALA A 436 -8.46 -8.42 -24.79
CA ALA A 436 -7.57 -7.83 -23.78
C ALA A 436 -6.81 -6.59 -24.30
N ALA A 437 -6.36 -6.60 -25.55
CA ALA A 437 -5.71 -5.44 -26.19
C ALA A 437 -6.70 -4.28 -26.38
N LEU A 438 -7.91 -4.55 -26.84
CA LEU A 438 -8.97 -3.54 -26.93
C LEU A 438 -9.34 -2.97 -25.56
N PHE A 439 -9.39 -3.81 -24.54
CA PHE A 439 -9.63 -3.34 -23.18
C PHE A 439 -8.49 -2.47 -22.66
N THR A 440 -7.24 -2.76 -23.00
CA THR A 440 -6.09 -1.91 -22.64
C THR A 440 -6.26 -0.49 -23.19
N VAL A 441 -6.74 -0.37 -24.43
CA VAL A 441 -7.05 0.92 -25.05
C VAL A 441 -8.26 1.57 -24.36
N LEU A 442 -9.33 0.81 -24.14
CA LEU A 442 -10.54 1.28 -23.48
C LEU A 442 -10.25 1.84 -22.08
N SER A 443 -9.49 1.09 -21.27
CA SER A 443 -9.09 1.50 -19.93
C SER A 443 -8.36 2.85 -19.94
N ALA A 444 -7.39 3.03 -20.82
CA ALA A 444 -6.65 4.28 -20.94
C ALA A 444 -7.55 5.47 -21.33
N LEU A 445 -8.45 5.27 -22.29
CA LEU A 445 -9.41 6.30 -22.75
C LEU A 445 -10.40 6.64 -21.63
N LEU A 446 -10.92 5.64 -20.93
CA LEU A 446 -11.88 5.81 -19.86
C LEU A 446 -11.23 6.50 -18.64
N CYS A 447 -10.01 6.13 -18.28
CA CYS A 447 -9.25 6.80 -17.21
C CYS A 447 -9.07 8.29 -17.52
N LEU A 448 -8.69 8.65 -18.74
CA LEU A 448 -8.53 10.05 -19.13
C LEU A 448 -9.87 10.79 -19.16
N PHE A 449 -10.93 10.15 -19.65
CA PHE A 449 -12.28 10.68 -19.65
C PHE A 449 -12.76 11.01 -18.22
N LEU A 450 -12.60 10.08 -17.29
CA LEU A 450 -12.98 10.28 -15.88
C LEU A 450 -12.13 11.38 -15.23
N GLY A 451 -10.83 11.44 -15.53
CA GLY A 451 -9.93 12.50 -15.06
C GLY A 451 -10.36 13.89 -15.51
N LEU A 452 -10.87 14.05 -16.74
CA LEU A 452 -11.40 15.30 -17.27
C LEU A 452 -12.78 15.66 -16.69
N LYS A 453 -13.63 14.67 -16.41
CA LYS A 453 -14.97 14.89 -15.85
C LYS A 453 -14.97 15.19 -14.37
N MET A 454 -13.98 14.69 -13.64
CA MET A 454 -13.89 14.82 -12.18
C MET A 454 -12.51 15.35 -11.75
N PRO A 455 -12.05 16.51 -12.26
CA PRO A 455 -10.74 17.05 -11.91
C PRO A 455 -10.75 17.57 -10.48
N ASN A 456 -9.65 17.36 -9.77
CA ASN A 456 -9.39 17.97 -8.47
C ASN A 456 -8.06 18.74 -8.57
N LEU A 457 -8.15 20.04 -8.81
CA LEU A 457 -6.98 20.92 -9.02
C LEU A 457 -6.48 21.59 -7.73
N HIS A 458 -7.30 21.60 -6.66
CA HIS A 458 -7.01 22.31 -5.41
C HIS A 458 -6.58 21.37 -4.27
N TRP A 459 -5.77 20.35 -4.61
CA TRP A 459 -5.26 19.41 -3.61
C TRP A 459 -4.07 19.99 -2.83
N ILE A 460 -3.98 19.64 -1.54
CA ILE A 460 -2.88 20.01 -0.65
C ILE A 460 -1.78 18.92 -0.67
N SER A 461 -2.19 17.66 -0.81
CA SER A 461 -1.30 16.51 -0.87
C SER A 461 -1.51 15.75 -2.17
N GLU A 462 -0.42 15.35 -2.82
CA GLU A 462 -0.42 14.56 -4.05
C GLU A 462 -1.18 13.22 -3.92
N ILE A 463 -1.25 12.67 -2.71
CA ILE A 463 -2.01 11.44 -2.41
C ILE A 463 -3.51 11.62 -2.68
N THR A 464 -4.05 12.83 -2.53
CA THR A 464 -5.48 13.09 -2.68
C THR A 464 -5.98 12.80 -4.10
N PRO A 465 -5.41 13.32 -5.20
CA PRO A 465 -5.83 12.97 -6.55
C PRO A 465 -5.46 11.52 -6.93
N ILE A 466 -4.36 10.96 -6.40
CA ILE A 466 -3.86 9.62 -6.74
C ILE A 466 -4.72 8.51 -6.10
N LYS A 467 -5.10 8.65 -4.84
CA LYS A 467 -5.73 7.56 -4.07
C LYS A 467 -7.18 7.85 -3.67
N GLN A 468 -7.52 9.12 -3.43
CA GLN A 468 -8.83 9.52 -2.91
C GLN A 468 -9.70 10.22 -3.98
N GLY A 469 -9.22 10.29 -5.23
CA GLY A 469 -9.92 10.88 -6.36
C GLY A 469 -11.10 10.01 -6.80
N GLY A 470 -12.29 10.62 -7.00
CA GLY A 470 -13.45 9.89 -7.55
C GLY A 470 -13.18 9.31 -8.94
N ALA A 471 -12.37 10.00 -9.76
CA ALA A 471 -11.96 9.51 -11.07
C ALA A 471 -11.16 8.20 -10.99
N VAL A 472 -10.23 8.10 -10.04
CA VAL A 472 -9.43 6.89 -9.79
C VAL A 472 -10.30 5.75 -9.28
N ALA A 473 -11.18 6.01 -8.30
CA ALA A 473 -12.08 5.00 -7.77
C ALA A 473 -13.01 4.41 -8.85
N LEU A 474 -13.58 5.28 -9.71
CA LEU A 474 -14.42 4.83 -10.82
C LEU A 474 -13.62 4.11 -11.92
N ALA A 475 -12.37 4.51 -12.17
CA ALA A 475 -11.49 3.84 -13.12
C ALA A 475 -11.19 2.39 -12.67
N LEU A 476 -10.80 2.20 -11.42
CA LEU A 476 -10.57 0.87 -10.84
C LEU A 476 -11.85 0.00 -10.85
N LEU A 477 -12.98 0.58 -10.41
CA LEU A 477 -14.26 -0.11 -10.44
C LEU A 477 -14.65 -0.53 -11.85
N SER A 478 -14.45 0.31 -12.85
CA SER A 478 -14.78 0.00 -14.25
C SER A 478 -13.98 -1.19 -14.79
N GLY A 479 -12.72 -1.35 -14.38
CA GLY A 479 -11.89 -2.51 -14.73
C GLY A 479 -12.48 -3.82 -14.18
N VAL A 480 -12.86 -3.80 -12.90
CA VAL A 480 -13.48 -4.97 -12.25
C VAL A 480 -14.84 -5.28 -12.88
N VAL A 481 -15.67 -4.26 -13.13
CA VAL A 481 -16.98 -4.42 -13.75
C VAL A 481 -16.85 -5.00 -15.17
N TYR A 482 -15.90 -4.52 -15.97
CA TYR A 482 -15.67 -5.04 -17.31
C TYR A 482 -15.29 -6.53 -17.27
N ALA A 483 -14.35 -6.93 -16.42
CA ALA A 483 -13.93 -8.32 -16.27
C ALA A 483 -15.09 -9.21 -15.76
N ALA A 484 -15.89 -8.69 -14.82
CA ALA A 484 -17.08 -9.37 -14.32
C ALA A 484 -18.16 -9.54 -15.40
N LEU A 485 -18.39 -8.52 -16.22
CA LEU A 485 -19.33 -8.60 -17.35
C LEU A 485 -18.86 -9.61 -18.41
N LEU A 486 -17.56 -9.66 -18.69
CA LEU A 486 -16.99 -10.63 -19.61
C LEU A 486 -17.18 -12.06 -19.09
N ALA A 487 -16.80 -12.32 -17.84
CA ALA A 487 -16.95 -13.64 -17.22
C ALA A 487 -18.42 -14.02 -17.02
N ALA A 488 -19.20 -13.21 -16.32
CA ALA A 488 -20.61 -13.49 -16.06
C ALA A 488 -21.44 -13.57 -17.35
N GLY A 489 -21.20 -12.69 -18.31
CA GLY A 489 -21.85 -12.72 -19.62
C GLY A 489 -21.61 -14.04 -20.35
N PHE A 490 -20.39 -14.57 -20.30
CA PHE A 490 -20.09 -15.87 -20.88
C PHE A 490 -20.82 -17.01 -20.12
N PHE A 491 -20.81 -17.02 -18.80
CA PHE A 491 -21.45 -18.07 -18.00
C PHE A 491 -22.98 -18.03 -18.07
N LEU A 492 -23.58 -16.90 -18.32
CA LEU A 492 -25.03 -16.76 -18.44
C LEU A 492 -25.54 -17.04 -19.87
N ILE A 493 -24.88 -16.48 -20.87
CA ILE A 493 -25.36 -16.47 -22.25
C ILE A 493 -24.33 -17.04 -23.23
N GLY A 494 -23.05 -16.66 -23.07
CA GLY A 494 -21.98 -16.88 -24.06
C GLY A 494 -21.73 -18.36 -24.37
N TRP A 495 -21.81 -19.23 -23.36
CA TRP A 495 -21.61 -20.68 -23.56
C TRP A 495 -22.66 -21.31 -24.47
N ARG A 496 -23.90 -20.75 -24.53
CA ARG A 496 -25.00 -21.21 -25.42
C ARG A 496 -24.79 -20.75 -26.88
N ILE A 497 -24.24 -19.56 -27.07
CA ILE A 497 -24.01 -18.95 -28.40
C ILE A 497 -22.70 -19.49 -29.01
N GLY A 498 -21.81 -19.97 -28.16
CA GLY A 498 -20.46 -20.40 -28.50
C GLY A 498 -19.41 -19.32 -28.25
N TYR A 499 -18.22 -19.79 -27.86
CA TYR A 499 -17.08 -18.95 -27.46
C TYR A 499 -16.73 -17.87 -28.50
N MET A 500 -16.58 -18.28 -29.77
CA MET A 500 -16.14 -17.38 -30.85
C MET A 500 -17.13 -16.24 -31.11
N ALA A 501 -18.42 -16.56 -31.16
CA ALA A 501 -19.46 -15.56 -31.39
C ALA A 501 -19.57 -14.59 -30.23
N PHE A 502 -19.53 -15.10 -28.98
CA PHE A 502 -19.58 -14.25 -27.78
C PHE A 502 -18.39 -13.30 -27.70
N MET A 503 -17.17 -13.82 -27.84
CA MET A 503 -15.96 -13.00 -27.72
C MET A 503 -15.83 -12.01 -28.87
N ALA A 504 -16.25 -12.36 -30.10
CA ALA A 504 -16.28 -11.44 -31.23
C ALA A 504 -17.31 -10.30 -30.98
N ALA A 505 -18.51 -10.62 -30.52
CA ALA A 505 -19.50 -9.60 -30.17
C ALA A 505 -18.99 -8.67 -29.06
N PHE A 506 -18.34 -9.23 -28.04
CA PHE A 506 -17.77 -8.46 -26.94
C PHE A 506 -16.61 -7.55 -27.42
N ALA A 507 -15.76 -8.03 -28.34
CA ALA A 507 -14.72 -7.25 -28.99
C ALA A 507 -15.29 -6.07 -29.79
N VAL A 508 -16.36 -6.28 -30.57
CA VAL A 508 -17.05 -5.22 -31.34
C VAL A 508 -17.62 -4.14 -30.43
N VAL A 509 -18.30 -4.53 -29.34
CA VAL A 509 -18.83 -3.59 -28.34
C VAL A 509 -17.70 -2.78 -27.71
N THR A 510 -16.60 -3.43 -27.33
CA THR A 510 -15.41 -2.77 -26.75
C THR A 510 -14.78 -1.79 -27.74
N LEU A 511 -14.64 -2.19 -29.00
CA LEU A 511 -14.14 -1.33 -30.07
C LEU A 511 -15.03 -0.10 -30.28
N ALA A 512 -16.35 -0.29 -30.34
CA ALA A 512 -17.29 0.82 -30.46
C ALA A 512 -17.15 1.81 -29.29
N ALA A 513 -17.03 1.31 -28.04
CA ALA A 513 -16.79 2.15 -26.88
C ALA A 513 -15.45 2.92 -26.99
N CYS A 514 -14.38 2.30 -27.46
CA CYS A 514 -13.10 2.96 -27.70
C CYS A 514 -13.24 4.11 -28.72
N VAL A 515 -13.94 3.88 -29.84
CA VAL A 515 -14.15 4.89 -30.88
C VAL A 515 -14.96 6.07 -30.36
N LEU A 516 -16.03 5.81 -29.61
CA LEU A 516 -16.89 6.84 -29.01
C LEU A 516 -16.11 7.70 -27.99
N LEU A 517 -15.35 7.08 -27.09
CA LEU A 517 -14.53 7.80 -26.11
C LEU A 517 -13.41 8.60 -26.78
N LEU A 518 -12.76 8.03 -27.80
CA LEU A 518 -11.72 8.74 -28.53
C LEU A 518 -12.27 9.96 -29.29
N ARG A 519 -13.44 9.84 -29.91
CA ARG A 519 -14.14 10.97 -30.56
C ARG A 519 -14.48 12.03 -29.54
N TRP A 520 -15.03 11.64 -28.39
CA TRP A 520 -15.36 12.57 -27.32
C TRP A 520 -14.11 13.30 -26.79
N LEU A 521 -13.01 12.59 -26.55
CA LEU A 521 -11.75 13.19 -26.07
C LEU A 521 -11.18 14.21 -27.06
N LYS A 522 -11.22 13.90 -28.38
CA LYS A 522 -10.74 14.80 -29.43
C LYS A 522 -11.58 16.07 -29.61
N THR A 523 -12.88 16.00 -29.31
CA THR A 523 -13.81 17.13 -29.46
C THR A 523 -14.08 17.80 -28.13
N LYS A 524 -15.07 17.31 -27.38
CA LYS A 524 -15.50 17.89 -26.12
C LYS A 524 -14.41 17.82 -25.02
N GLY A 525 -13.58 16.78 -25.00
CA GLY A 525 -12.51 16.65 -24.04
C GLY A 525 -11.46 17.75 -24.15
N CYS A 526 -11.11 18.18 -25.36
CA CYS A 526 -10.19 19.31 -25.58
C CYS A 526 -10.79 20.63 -25.09
N THR A 527 -12.08 20.87 -25.32
CA THR A 527 -12.78 22.07 -24.84
C THR A 527 -12.87 22.08 -23.32
N VAL A 528 -13.17 20.94 -22.69
CA VAL A 528 -13.19 20.82 -21.24
C VAL A 528 -11.80 21.10 -20.67
N PHE A 529 -10.73 20.53 -21.22
CA PHE A 529 -9.36 20.77 -20.75
C PHE A 529 -8.93 22.24 -20.88
N ALA A 530 -9.33 22.91 -21.95
CA ALA A 530 -9.01 24.34 -22.16
C ALA A 530 -9.72 25.27 -21.17
N ASN A 531 -10.87 24.85 -20.64
CA ASN A 531 -11.70 25.63 -19.71
C ASN A 531 -11.51 25.26 -18.22
N LEU A 532 -10.60 24.32 -17.90
CA LEU A 532 -10.22 24.01 -16.53
C LEU A 532 -9.32 25.09 -15.94
#